data_5ffe9ca9579327a9cc92c6caa7edbbfd
#
_entry.id   5ffe9ca9579327a9cc92c6caa7edbbfd
#
_cell.length_a   1.000
_cell.length_b   1.000
_cell.length_c   1.000
_cell.angle_alpha   90.00
_cell.angle_beta   90.00
_cell.angle_gamma   90.00
#
_symmetry.space_group_name_H-M   'P 1'
#
loop_
_entity.id
_entity.type
_entity.pdbx_description
1 polymer ?
#
loop_
_entity_poly.entity_id
_entity_poly.type
_entity_poly.pdbx_seq_one_letter_code
_entity_poly.pdbx_strand_id
1 'polypeptide(L)'
;MYIELTDHLRCPENHEERFLVLLPDRVEDRSVRTGQLGCPVCGRTFVLVDGVLDVGGAADLPEDDTGPGPDALTALVGLGGPGGYLVVVGGPGRDWRHLAERNRGVGIVLVNPPPEVRDEPGVSVLRGGVLPLKSRTMRGVVLGVGYGGDARWIGEAARVVLPGLRVAGQGPVPAPEQIELMASAGGVWVGTPRR
;
A
#
# COMPACT_ATOMS: atom_id res chain seq x y z
N MET A 1 -0.32 -8.45 -10.79
CA MET A 1 0.67 -7.49 -10.22
C MET A 1 1.56 -6.95 -11.32
N TYR A 2 1.72 -5.64 -11.43
CA TYR A 2 2.67 -5.05 -12.39
C TYR A 2 4.10 -5.49 -12.12
N ILE A 3 4.84 -5.84 -13.18
CA ILE A 3 6.23 -6.31 -13.06
C ILE A 3 7.14 -5.24 -12.47
N GLU A 4 6.92 -3.97 -12.77
CA GLU A 4 7.73 -2.86 -12.25
C GLU A 4 7.59 -2.65 -10.75
N LEU A 5 6.48 -3.11 -10.14
CA LEU A 5 6.32 -3.04 -8.70
C LEU A 5 7.34 -3.92 -7.97
N THR A 6 7.87 -4.96 -8.62
CA THR A 6 8.87 -5.85 -8.01
C THR A 6 10.13 -5.13 -7.56
N ASP A 7 10.51 -4.05 -8.24
CA ASP A 7 11.65 -3.21 -7.87
C ASP A 7 11.44 -2.47 -6.54
N HIS A 8 10.18 -2.39 -6.10
CA HIS A 8 9.78 -1.72 -4.86
C HIS A 8 9.42 -2.70 -3.74
N LEU A 9 9.44 -4.01 -4.00
CA LEU A 9 9.14 -5.01 -2.98
C LEU A 9 10.34 -5.31 -2.09
N ARG A 10 10.08 -5.60 -0.82
CA ARG A 10 11.06 -6.07 0.16
C ARG A 10 10.55 -7.31 0.88
N CYS A 11 11.48 -8.07 1.45
CA CYS A 11 11.15 -9.14 2.38
C CYS A 11 10.52 -8.55 3.66
N PRO A 12 9.39 -9.10 4.14
CA PRO A 12 8.74 -8.65 5.38
C PRO A 12 9.42 -9.20 6.65
N GLU A 13 10.33 -10.15 6.52
CA GLU A 13 10.99 -10.78 7.67
C GLU A 13 11.94 -9.83 8.41
N ASN A 14 12.21 -10.17 9.67
CA ASN A 14 13.07 -9.36 10.56
C ASN A 14 14.55 -9.54 10.25
N HIS A 15 15.03 -8.89 9.20
CA HIS A 15 16.44 -8.76 8.84
C HIS A 15 16.63 -7.44 8.09
N GLU A 16 17.88 -7.12 7.72
CA GLU A 16 18.19 -5.95 6.90
C GLU A 16 17.30 -5.89 5.66
N GLU A 17 16.82 -4.69 5.31
CA GLU A 17 15.95 -4.50 4.15
C GLU A 17 16.60 -5.03 2.87
N ARG A 18 15.97 -6.02 2.25
CA ARG A 18 16.41 -6.64 1.00
C ARG A 18 15.24 -6.77 0.04
N PHE A 19 15.54 -6.62 -1.23
CA PHE A 19 14.58 -6.85 -2.32
C PHE A 19 14.18 -8.33 -2.40
N LEU A 20 13.02 -8.57 -3.00
CA LEU A 20 12.59 -9.92 -3.38
C LEU A 20 12.97 -10.18 -4.83
N VAL A 21 13.42 -11.39 -5.11
CA VAL A 21 13.71 -11.86 -6.46
C VAL A 21 12.47 -12.51 -7.04
N LEU A 22 11.97 -11.97 -8.14
CA LEU A 22 10.82 -12.53 -8.85
C LEU A 22 11.26 -13.70 -9.74
N LEU A 23 10.56 -14.81 -9.63
CA LEU A 23 10.57 -15.95 -10.53
C LEU A 23 9.16 -16.09 -11.12
N PRO A 24 8.88 -15.49 -12.28
CA PRO A 24 7.54 -15.51 -12.87
C PRO A 24 7.31 -16.82 -13.62
N ASP A 25 6.13 -17.42 -13.42
CA ASP A 25 5.67 -18.57 -14.23
C ASP A 25 4.83 -18.10 -15.43
N ARG A 26 4.01 -17.06 -15.21
CA ARG A 26 3.12 -16.49 -16.23
C ARG A 26 3.10 -14.96 -16.15
N VAL A 27 3.36 -14.33 -17.29
CA VAL A 27 3.31 -12.86 -17.45
C VAL A 27 2.37 -12.53 -18.61
N GLU A 28 1.46 -11.57 -18.41
CA GLU A 28 0.52 -11.06 -19.41
C GLU A 28 0.51 -9.53 -19.35
N ASP A 29 0.70 -8.88 -20.48
CA ASP A 29 0.63 -7.42 -20.61
C ASP A 29 1.36 -6.64 -19.49
N ARG A 30 2.61 -7.04 -19.18
CA ARG A 30 3.45 -6.51 -18.09
C ARG A 30 2.92 -6.80 -16.67
N SER A 31 1.91 -7.66 -16.54
CA SER A 31 1.40 -8.14 -15.26
C SER A 31 1.85 -9.58 -15.01
N VAL A 32 2.48 -9.81 -13.88
CA VAL A 32 2.79 -11.16 -13.42
C VAL A 32 1.52 -11.76 -12.85
N ARG A 33 1.06 -12.87 -13.45
CA ARG A 33 -0.16 -13.57 -13.04
C ARG A 33 0.13 -14.66 -12.01
N THR A 34 1.18 -15.44 -12.26
CA THR A 34 1.64 -16.49 -11.35
C THR A 34 3.15 -16.49 -11.25
N GLY A 35 3.66 -16.89 -10.10
CA GLY A 35 5.09 -16.95 -9.83
C GLY A 35 5.42 -17.00 -8.34
N GLN A 36 6.68 -16.80 -8.05
CA GLN A 36 7.19 -16.77 -6.69
C GLN A 36 8.15 -15.58 -6.51
N LEU A 37 8.18 -15.05 -5.31
CA LEU A 37 9.17 -14.07 -4.92
C LEU A 37 10.01 -14.61 -3.76
N GLY A 38 11.31 -14.75 -3.98
CA GLY A 38 12.25 -15.29 -2.99
C GLY A 38 13.09 -14.23 -2.34
N CYS A 39 13.34 -14.36 -1.04
CA CYS A 39 14.29 -13.51 -0.33
C CYS A 39 15.70 -14.13 -0.41
N PRO A 40 16.72 -13.43 -0.95
CA PRO A 40 18.08 -13.98 -1.07
C PRO A 40 18.81 -14.07 0.29
N VAL A 41 18.26 -13.47 1.37
CA VAL A 41 18.88 -13.48 2.70
C VAL A 41 18.37 -14.61 3.57
N CYS A 42 17.03 -14.71 3.74
CA CYS A 42 16.44 -15.71 4.63
C CYS A 42 15.89 -16.93 3.90
N GLY A 43 15.91 -16.95 2.56
CA GLY A 43 15.41 -18.05 1.74
C GLY A 43 13.88 -18.19 1.72
N ARG A 44 13.12 -17.34 2.41
CA ARG A 44 11.65 -17.40 2.37
C ARG A 44 11.14 -17.10 0.97
N THR A 45 10.10 -17.80 0.61
CA THR A 45 9.41 -17.67 -0.67
C THR A 45 7.97 -17.27 -0.43
N PHE A 46 7.47 -16.33 -1.22
CA PHE A 46 6.11 -15.81 -1.21
C PHE A 46 5.45 -16.12 -2.55
N VAL A 47 4.23 -16.64 -2.50
CA VAL A 47 3.53 -17.09 -3.71
C VAL A 47 2.73 -15.93 -4.31
N LEU A 48 2.77 -15.84 -5.63
CA LEU A 48 1.97 -14.93 -6.42
C LEU A 48 0.99 -15.75 -7.25
N VAL A 49 -0.30 -15.63 -6.94
CA VAL A 49 -1.39 -16.36 -7.60
C VAL A 49 -2.44 -15.37 -8.09
N ASP A 50 -2.87 -15.52 -9.34
CA ASP A 50 -3.86 -14.65 -9.99
C ASP A 50 -3.53 -13.15 -9.87
N GLY A 51 -2.23 -12.81 -9.92
CA GLY A 51 -1.73 -11.45 -9.79
C GLY A 51 -1.65 -10.92 -8.36
N VAL A 52 -2.08 -11.69 -7.37
CA VAL A 52 -2.05 -11.31 -5.95
C VAL A 52 -0.81 -11.89 -5.28
N LEU A 53 0.02 -11.04 -4.71
CA LEU A 53 1.15 -11.44 -3.87
C LEU A 53 0.69 -11.52 -2.41
N ASP A 54 0.80 -12.69 -1.80
CA ASP A 54 0.52 -12.90 -0.38
C ASP A 54 1.83 -13.13 0.39
N VAL A 55 2.11 -12.25 1.34
CA VAL A 55 3.28 -12.35 2.24
C VAL A 55 2.91 -12.87 3.63
N GLY A 56 1.65 -13.21 3.83
CA GLY A 56 1.12 -13.76 5.09
C GLY A 56 0.80 -12.72 6.16
N GLY A 57 0.01 -13.15 7.13
CA GLY A 57 -0.32 -12.34 8.31
C GLY A 57 -1.34 -11.24 8.08
N ALA A 58 -2.06 -11.24 6.95
CA ALA A 58 -3.20 -10.35 6.77
C ALA A 58 -4.25 -10.63 7.86
N ALA A 59 -4.71 -9.57 8.53
CA ALA A 59 -5.81 -9.67 9.48
C ALA A 59 -7.14 -9.42 8.76
N ASP A 60 -8.17 -10.18 9.14
CA ASP A 60 -9.55 -9.88 8.78
C ASP A 60 -9.99 -8.67 9.62
N LEU A 61 -9.86 -7.47 9.09
CA LEU A 61 -10.37 -6.27 9.73
C LEU A 61 -11.79 -5.99 9.25
N PRO A 62 -12.62 -5.36 10.11
CA PRO A 62 -13.99 -5.01 9.73
C PRO A 62 -13.99 -4.14 8.46
N GLU A 63 -14.81 -4.51 7.52
CA GLU A 63 -15.12 -3.67 6.38
C GLU A 63 -16.08 -2.56 6.83
N ASP A 64 -15.54 -1.48 7.36
CA ASP A 64 -16.32 -0.28 7.62
C ASP A 64 -16.11 0.71 6.47
N ASP A 65 -17.18 1.00 5.77
CA ASP A 65 -17.20 1.81 4.55
C ASP A 65 -17.61 3.28 4.84
N THR A 66 -17.57 3.70 6.09
CA THR A 66 -18.04 5.03 6.54
C THR A 66 -17.02 6.15 6.33
N GLY A 67 -15.98 5.90 5.54
CA GLY A 67 -14.88 6.82 5.33
C GLY A 67 -15.13 7.90 4.24
N PRO A 68 -14.17 8.82 4.10
CA PRO A 68 -14.20 9.80 3.01
C PRO A 68 -14.05 9.08 1.67
N GLY A 69 -14.83 9.52 0.69
CA GLY A 69 -14.75 8.98 -0.67
C GLY A 69 -13.39 9.23 -1.33
N PRO A 70 -13.13 8.58 -2.48
CA PRO A 70 -11.85 8.60 -3.18
C PRO A 70 -11.37 10.01 -3.56
N ASP A 71 -12.28 10.94 -3.84
CA ASP A 71 -11.93 12.32 -4.14
C ASP A 71 -11.29 13.03 -2.94
N ALA A 72 -11.87 12.86 -1.76
CA ALA A 72 -11.34 13.45 -0.53
C ALA A 72 -9.98 12.81 -0.16
N LEU A 73 -9.84 11.50 -0.30
CA LEU A 73 -8.57 10.80 -0.07
C LEU A 73 -7.48 11.28 -1.02
N THR A 74 -7.79 11.42 -2.32
CA THR A 74 -6.87 11.97 -3.32
C THR A 74 -6.40 13.37 -2.95
N ALA A 75 -7.34 14.25 -2.53
CA ALA A 75 -7.03 15.62 -2.12
C ALA A 75 -6.13 15.65 -0.86
N LEU A 76 -6.38 14.76 0.11
CA LEU A 76 -5.58 14.66 1.34
C LEU A 76 -4.14 14.24 1.05
N VAL A 77 -3.94 13.23 0.20
CA VAL A 77 -2.59 12.78 -0.17
C VAL A 77 -1.88 13.80 -1.04
N GLY A 78 -2.60 14.55 -1.87
CA GLY A 78 -2.08 15.69 -2.63
C GLY A 78 -0.99 15.31 -3.63
N LEU A 79 -1.22 14.27 -4.44
CA LEU A 79 -0.26 13.83 -5.46
C LEU A 79 -0.18 14.84 -6.61
N GLY A 80 1.02 15.33 -6.88
CA GLY A 80 1.30 16.24 -8.00
C GLY A 80 1.94 15.50 -9.17
N GLY A 81 1.25 15.39 -10.32
CA GLY A 81 1.79 14.83 -11.56
C GLY A 81 1.93 13.29 -11.58
N PRO A 82 2.34 12.72 -12.74
CA PRO A 82 2.43 11.28 -12.97
C PRO A 82 3.67 10.64 -12.33
N GLY A 83 3.71 9.30 -12.37
CA GLY A 83 4.83 8.45 -11.93
C GLY A 83 4.72 7.99 -10.47
N GLY A 84 5.45 6.94 -10.15
CA GLY A 84 5.47 6.30 -8.83
C GLY A 84 4.15 5.64 -8.44
N TYR A 85 3.96 5.38 -7.15
CA TYR A 85 2.85 4.58 -6.64
C TYR A 85 2.13 5.24 -5.47
N LEU A 86 0.80 5.14 -5.46
CA LEU A 86 -0.08 5.37 -4.32
C LEU A 86 -0.44 4.02 -3.69
N VAL A 87 -0.20 3.88 -2.40
CA VAL A 87 -0.61 2.70 -1.62
C VAL A 87 -1.93 2.97 -0.94
N VAL A 88 -2.87 2.04 -1.06
CA VAL A 88 -4.19 2.11 -0.41
C VAL A 88 -4.40 0.82 0.37
N VAL A 89 -4.64 0.94 1.66
CA VAL A 89 -4.77 -0.19 2.59
C VAL A 89 -6.21 -0.33 3.06
N GLY A 90 -6.76 -1.53 2.88
CA GLY A 90 -8.11 -1.87 3.37
C GLY A 90 -9.25 -1.34 2.51
N GLY A 91 -10.36 -1.00 3.16
CA GLY A 91 -11.66 -0.62 2.56
C GLY A 91 -11.62 0.39 1.42
N PRO A 92 -10.85 1.51 1.51
CA PRO A 92 -10.76 2.48 0.41
C PRO A 92 -10.27 1.92 -0.92
N GLY A 93 -9.63 0.74 -0.90
CA GLY A 93 -9.23 0.01 -2.10
C GLY A 93 -10.40 -0.47 -2.97
N ARG A 94 -11.64 -0.49 -2.46
CA ARG A 94 -12.84 -0.83 -3.24
C ARG A 94 -13.01 0.09 -4.44
N ASP A 95 -12.77 1.38 -4.25
CA ASP A 95 -12.95 2.42 -5.27
C ASP A 95 -11.67 2.71 -6.07
N TRP A 96 -10.76 1.75 -6.18
CA TRP A 96 -9.45 1.94 -6.79
C TRP A 96 -9.51 2.48 -8.23
N ARG A 97 -10.55 2.14 -9.01
CA ARG A 97 -10.70 2.65 -10.39
C ARG A 97 -10.87 4.16 -10.39
N HIS A 98 -11.72 4.68 -9.50
CA HIS A 98 -11.90 6.12 -9.34
C HIS A 98 -10.63 6.81 -8.85
N LEU A 99 -9.91 6.18 -7.90
CA LEU A 99 -8.59 6.67 -7.46
C LEU A 99 -7.58 6.73 -8.62
N ALA A 100 -7.55 5.71 -9.48
CA ALA A 100 -6.66 5.66 -10.64
C ALA A 100 -7.02 6.74 -11.69
N GLU A 101 -8.31 6.98 -11.93
CA GLU A 101 -8.79 8.04 -12.82
C GLU A 101 -8.39 9.43 -12.34
N ARG A 102 -8.45 9.67 -11.02
CA ARG A 102 -8.05 10.94 -10.39
C ARG A 102 -6.56 11.15 -10.36
N ASN A 103 -5.78 10.07 -10.28
CA ASN A 103 -4.31 10.11 -10.18
C ASN A 103 -3.65 9.53 -11.44
N ARG A 104 -4.04 10.03 -12.60
CA ARG A 104 -3.55 9.52 -13.89
C ARG A 104 -2.04 9.46 -13.96
N GLY A 105 -1.52 8.29 -14.36
CA GLY A 105 -0.08 8.05 -14.47
C GLY A 105 0.60 7.74 -13.14
N VAL A 106 -0.15 7.60 -12.04
CA VAL A 106 0.33 7.04 -10.77
C VAL A 106 -0.16 5.60 -10.66
N GLY A 107 0.74 4.66 -10.38
CA GLY A 107 0.37 3.27 -10.15
C GLY A 107 -0.39 3.12 -8.82
N ILE A 108 -1.44 2.30 -8.82
CA ILE A 108 -2.20 1.99 -7.60
C ILE A 108 -1.74 0.64 -7.05
N VAL A 109 -1.38 0.63 -5.77
CA VAL A 109 -1.05 -0.59 -5.02
C VAL A 109 -2.05 -0.75 -3.89
N LEU A 110 -2.82 -1.81 -3.93
CA LEU A 110 -3.79 -2.15 -2.88
C LEU A 110 -3.16 -3.17 -1.93
N VAL A 111 -3.30 -2.93 -0.65
CA VAL A 111 -2.87 -3.86 0.39
C VAL A 111 -4.08 -4.25 1.22
N ASN A 112 -4.33 -5.55 1.31
CA ASN A 112 -5.51 -6.11 1.98
C ASN A 112 -6.83 -5.42 1.55
N PRO A 113 -7.09 -5.25 0.24
CA PRO A 113 -8.36 -4.69 -0.19
C PRO A 113 -9.50 -5.66 0.14
N PRO A 114 -10.76 -5.21 0.09
CA PRO A 114 -11.92 -6.08 0.22
C PRO A 114 -11.86 -7.30 -0.71
N PRO A 115 -12.47 -8.44 -0.32
CA PRO A 115 -12.28 -9.72 -1.01
C PRO A 115 -12.81 -9.76 -2.44
N GLU A 116 -13.75 -8.88 -2.79
CA GLU A 116 -14.26 -8.73 -4.16
C GLU A 116 -13.26 -8.06 -5.11
N VAL A 117 -12.27 -7.32 -4.59
CA VAL A 117 -11.26 -6.66 -5.42
C VAL A 117 -10.23 -7.67 -5.91
N ARG A 118 -10.03 -7.71 -7.21
CA ARG A 118 -9.10 -8.60 -7.91
C ARG A 118 -7.95 -7.83 -8.54
N ASP A 119 -6.88 -8.55 -8.89
CA ASP A 119 -5.83 -7.98 -9.74
C ASP A 119 -6.37 -7.76 -11.15
N GLU A 120 -6.33 -6.53 -11.60
CA GLU A 120 -6.80 -6.10 -12.92
C GLU A 120 -5.79 -5.12 -13.54
N PRO A 121 -5.86 -4.87 -14.85
CA PRO A 121 -5.04 -3.83 -15.47
C PRO A 121 -5.24 -2.47 -14.79
N GLY A 122 -4.15 -1.87 -14.32
CA GLY A 122 -4.18 -0.56 -13.63
C GLY A 122 -3.96 -0.64 -12.11
N VAL A 123 -3.96 -1.83 -11.53
CA VAL A 123 -3.78 -2.02 -10.08
C VAL A 123 -2.89 -3.21 -9.78
N SER A 124 -2.18 -3.17 -8.65
CA SER A 124 -1.48 -4.33 -8.09
C SER A 124 -2.02 -4.65 -6.71
N VAL A 125 -2.30 -5.91 -6.43
CA VAL A 125 -2.89 -6.36 -5.16
C VAL A 125 -1.87 -7.14 -4.34
N LEU A 126 -1.69 -6.72 -3.10
CA LEU A 126 -0.84 -7.36 -2.10
C LEU A 126 -1.68 -7.77 -0.89
N ARG A 127 -1.29 -8.85 -0.22
CA ARG A 127 -1.87 -9.29 1.06
C ARG A 127 -0.76 -9.53 2.08
N GLY A 128 -0.97 -9.07 3.30
CA GLY A 128 0.02 -9.28 4.35
C GLY A 128 -0.27 -8.53 5.65
N GLY A 129 0.44 -8.91 6.71
CA GLY A 129 0.38 -8.23 8.01
C GLY A 129 1.26 -6.98 8.11
N VAL A 130 2.02 -6.65 7.06
CA VAL A 130 2.89 -5.46 6.94
C VAL A 130 2.88 -4.96 5.51
N LEU A 131 3.47 -3.80 5.23
CA LEU A 131 3.72 -3.33 3.86
C LEU A 131 5.00 -3.98 3.31
N PRO A 132 4.92 -4.95 2.38
CA PRO A 132 6.12 -5.57 1.80
C PRO A 132 6.77 -4.66 0.74
N LEU A 133 6.91 -3.39 1.07
CA LEU A 133 7.39 -2.32 0.19
C LEU A 133 8.67 -1.72 0.78
N LYS A 134 9.61 -1.36 -0.08
CA LYS A 134 10.86 -0.71 0.31
C LYS A 134 10.60 0.63 0.98
N SER A 135 11.50 1.01 1.88
CA SER A 135 11.47 2.29 2.56
C SER A 135 11.62 3.45 1.57
N ARG A 136 10.83 4.51 1.74
CA ARG A 136 10.93 5.76 0.98
C ARG A 136 10.83 5.57 -0.53
N THR A 137 9.85 4.79 -0.98
CA THR A 137 9.62 4.53 -2.41
C THR A 137 8.22 4.88 -2.89
N MET A 138 7.28 5.11 -1.96
CA MET A 138 5.88 5.37 -2.28
C MET A 138 5.56 6.86 -2.25
N ARG A 139 4.69 7.32 -3.14
CA ARG A 139 4.31 8.74 -3.23
C ARG A 139 3.22 9.15 -2.26
N GLY A 140 2.50 8.19 -1.72
CA GLY A 140 1.49 8.42 -0.72
C GLY A 140 0.97 7.12 -0.17
N VAL A 141 0.40 7.16 1.02
CA VAL A 141 -0.26 6.02 1.65
C VAL A 141 -1.60 6.47 2.20
N VAL A 142 -2.63 5.69 1.93
CA VAL A 142 -3.97 5.82 2.51
C VAL A 142 -4.22 4.59 3.37
N LEU A 143 -4.52 4.79 4.63
CA LEU A 143 -4.88 3.75 5.59
C LEU A 143 -6.38 3.80 5.87
N GLY A 144 -7.10 2.74 5.52
CA GLY A 144 -8.53 2.59 5.83
C GLY A 144 -8.81 2.38 7.31
N VAL A 145 -10.08 2.22 7.63
CA VAL A 145 -10.56 1.90 8.99
C VAL A 145 -9.86 0.66 9.53
N GLY A 146 -9.50 0.67 10.81
CA GLY A 146 -8.72 -0.39 11.45
C GLY A 146 -7.20 -0.27 11.23
N TYR A 147 -6.76 0.23 10.08
CA TYR A 147 -5.35 0.45 9.76
C TYR A 147 -4.86 1.84 10.20
N GLY A 148 -5.68 2.88 9.98
CA GLY A 148 -5.31 4.26 10.27
C GLY A 148 -5.26 4.62 11.76
N GLY A 149 -5.72 3.74 12.65
CA GLY A 149 -5.58 3.85 14.11
C GLY A 149 -4.53 2.93 14.72
N ASP A 150 -3.94 2.05 13.92
CA ASP A 150 -2.96 1.07 14.38
C ASP A 150 -1.54 1.61 14.23
N ALA A 151 -0.80 1.73 15.35
CA ALA A 151 0.54 2.29 15.40
C ALA A 151 1.56 1.54 14.51
N ARG A 152 1.39 0.22 14.33
CA ARG A 152 2.23 -0.59 13.47
C ARG A 152 2.04 -0.22 12.00
N TRP A 153 0.79 -0.13 11.54
CA TRP A 153 0.46 0.24 10.17
C TRP A 153 0.83 1.69 9.85
N ILE A 154 0.65 2.60 10.83
CA ILE A 154 1.11 3.99 10.72
C ILE A 154 2.62 4.05 10.58
N GLY A 155 3.37 3.26 11.38
CA GLY A 155 4.82 3.14 11.27
C GLY A 155 5.28 2.60 9.92
N GLU A 156 4.61 1.58 9.38
CA GLU A 156 4.88 1.05 8.05
C GLU A 156 4.58 2.09 6.94
N ALA A 157 3.46 2.81 7.03
CA ALA A 157 3.13 3.88 6.10
C ALA A 157 4.18 5.00 6.12
N ALA A 158 4.60 5.42 7.32
CA ALA A 158 5.67 6.41 7.50
C ALA A 158 7.01 5.95 6.93
N ARG A 159 7.32 4.65 7.04
CA ARG A 159 8.54 4.06 6.50
C ARG A 159 8.58 4.06 4.97
N VAL A 160 7.48 3.69 4.32
CA VAL A 160 7.45 3.48 2.86
C VAL A 160 7.26 4.76 2.06
N VAL A 161 6.65 5.78 2.63
CA VAL A 161 6.38 7.03 1.89
C VAL A 161 7.66 7.83 1.70
N LEU A 162 7.79 8.50 0.56
CA LEU A 162 8.90 9.41 0.26
C LEU A 162 8.94 10.59 1.23
N PRO A 163 10.12 11.08 1.61
CA PRO A 163 10.27 12.22 2.51
C PRO A 163 9.48 13.45 2.03
N GLY A 164 8.74 14.08 2.94
CA GLY A 164 7.92 15.26 2.65
C GLY A 164 6.59 14.97 1.96
N LEU A 165 6.32 13.72 1.59
CA LEU A 165 5.02 13.31 1.08
C LEU A 165 4.12 12.78 2.20
N ARG A 166 2.84 12.57 1.89
CA ARG A 166 1.78 12.47 2.90
C ARG A 166 1.30 11.04 3.11
N VAL A 167 0.91 10.80 4.36
CA VAL A 167 0.09 9.67 4.78
C VAL A 167 -1.26 10.21 5.22
N ALA A 168 -2.33 9.61 4.75
CA ALA A 168 -3.70 9.86 5.24
C ALA A 168 -4.25 8.59 5.89
N GLY A 169 -5.05 8.73 6.93
CA GLY A 169 -5.62 7.58 7.63
C GLY A 169 -6.99 7.84 8.21
N GLN A 170 -7.77 6.78 8.34
CA GLN A 170 -9.08 6.76 8.99
C GLN A 170 -8.95 6.17 10.38
N GLY A 171 -9.29 6.96 11.40
CA GLY A 171 -9.20 6.54 12.80
C GLY A 171 -8.66 7.63 13.72
N PRO A 172 -8.22 7.27 14.93
CA PRO A 172 -7.59 8.19 15.87
C PRO A 172 -6.36 8.86 15.27
N VAL A 173 -6.12 10.10 15.69
CA VAL A 173 -4.91 10.84 15.32
C VAL A 173 -3.68 10.06 15.81
N PRO A 174 -2.67 9.83 14.93
CA PRO A 174 -1.47 9.11 15.31
C PRO A 174 -0.62 9.85 16.33
N ALA A 175 0.22 9.10 17.03
CA ALA A 175 1.18 9.66 17.96
C ALA A 175 2.16 10.63 17.26
N PRO A 176 2.51 11.76 17.89
CA PRO A 176 3.29 12.81 17.25
C PRO A 176 4.72 12.41 16.89
N GLU A 177 5.25 11.35 17.46
CA GLU A 177 6.56 10.80 17.13
C GLU A 177 6.62 10.06 15.80
N GLN A 178 5.48 9.61 15.29
CA GLN A 178 5.41 8.89 14.00
C GLN A 178 5.08 9.82 12.85
N ILE A 179 4.09 10.70 13.05
CA ILE A 179 3.52 11.57 12.01
C ILE A 179 3.49 13.01 12.51
N GLU A 180 4.01 13.92 11.72
CA GLU A 180 3.74 15.35 11.87
C GLU A 180 2.38 15.65 11.29
N LEU A 181 1.38 15.84 12.16
CA LEU A 181 0.00 16.06 11.78
C LEU A 181 -0.16 17.38 11.04
N MET A 182 -0.78 17.36 9.87
CA MET A 182 -1.12 18.55 9.10
C MET A 182 -2.57 18.99 9.34
N ALA A 183 -3.49 18.00 9.38
CA ALA A 183 -4.91 18.26 9.64
C ALA A 183 -5.61 16.98 10.13
N SER A 184 -6.70 17.17 10.87
CA SER A 184 -7.63 16.09 11.21
C SER A 184 -9.05 16.61 11.33
N ALA A 185 -10.03 15.89 10.80
CA ALA A 185 -11.45 16.18 10.90
C ALA A 185 -12.27 14.91 10.62
N GLY A 186 -13.39 14.74 11.33
CA GLY A 186 -14.37 13.68 11.04
C GLY A 186 -13.79 12.25 11.08
N GLY A 187 -12.84 11.96 11.98
CA GLY A 187 -12.21 10.65 12.06
C GLY A 187 -11.17 10.38 10.98
N VAL A 188 -10.76 11.38 10.22
CA VAL A 188 -9.71 11.31 9.22
C VAL A 188 -8.56 12.24 9.61
N TRP A 189 -7.34 11.80 9.36
CA TRP A 189 -6.14 12.60 9.56
C TRP A 189 -5.21 12.55 8.35
N VAL A 190 -4.39 13.56 8.22
CA VAL A 190 -3.31 13.62 7.22
C VAL A 190 -2.08 14.25 7.83
N GLY A 191 -0.92 13.72 7.47
CA GLY A 191 0.37 14.24 7.95
C GLY A 191 1.54 13.72 7.14
N THR A 192 2.74 14.15 7.53
CA THR A 192 4.00 13.71 6.95
C THR A 192 4.79 12.88 7.95
N PRO A 193 5.57 11.87 7.51
CA PRO A 193 6.44 11.12 8.41
C PRO A 193 7.43 12.03 9.13
N ARG A 194 7.57 11.85 10.45
CA ARG A 194 8.70 12.44 11.18
C ARG A 194 10.00 11.73 10.83
N ARG A 195 11.07 12.49 10.81
CA ARG A 195 12.44 12.00 10.54
C ARG A 195 13.13 11.61 11.84
#